data_bb647995085443f49628e470d24bca71
#
_entry.id   bb647995085443f49628e470d24bca71
#
_cell.length_a   1.000
_cell.length_b   1.000
_cell.length_c   1.000
_cell.angle_alpha   90.00
_cell.angle_beta   90.00
_cell.angle_gamma   90.00
#
_symmetry.space_group_name_H-M   'P 1'
#
loop_
_entity.id
_entity.type
_entity.pdbx_description
1 polymer ?
#
loop_
_entity_poly.entity_id
_entity_poly.type
_entity_poly.pdbx_seq_one_letter_code
_entity_poly.pdbx_strand_id
1 'polypeptide(L)'
;MKMQEKYKQLLEALLESSKEFLNSQELGELAGISQRTVIRYMKELKEQSLKYGFFIHTVKGRGYRLEIIEEEKFRDALAVEEDVEVTKVLFKLFFERTCKLDDLAELLHYSRSGMSRIIEKVEKKLEREGLRLLNKPYVGFFIGGSEVYIRNYLYKLLKKKSLEETEKIFRVPRE
;
A
#
# COMPACT_ATOMS: atom_id res chain seq x y z
N MET A 1 13.98 3.67 -6.07
CA MET A 1 13.41 3.51 -7.43
C MET A 1 12.28 2.51 -7.34
N LYS A 2 11.10 2.88 -7.78
CA LYS A 2 9.88 2.07 -7.59
C LYS A 2 9.73 1.00 -8.68
N MET A 3 9.22 -0.14 -8.28
CA MET A 3 8.92 -1.26 -9.15
C MET A 3 7.55 -1.10 -9.82
N GLN A 4 7.40 -1.61 -11.03
CA GLN A 4 6.11 -1.61 -11.73
C GLN A 4 5.11 -2.54 -11.03
N GLU A 5 3.86 -2.10 -10.96
CA GLU A 5 2.79 -2.81 -10.22
C GLU A 5 2.60 -4.26 -10.68
N LYS A 6 2.76 -4.52 -11.98
CA LYS A 6 2.67 -5.87 -12.55
C LYS A 6 3.62 -6.89 -11.91
N TYR A 7 4.76 -6.43 -11.38
CA TYR A 7 5.75 -7.30 -10.73
C TYR A 7 5.47 -7.48 -9.24
N LYS A 8 4.85 -6.50 -8.61
CA LYS A 8 4.54 -6.55 -7.17
C LYS A 8 3.63 -7.73 -6.82
N GLN A 9 2.58 -7.96 -7.63
CA GLN A 9 1.67 -9.09 -7.43
C GLN A 9 2.38 -10.44 -7.45
N LEU A 10 3.38 -10.62 -8.33
CA LEU A 10 4.18 -11.85 -8.37
C LEU A 10 5.07 -12.01 -7.15
N LEU A 11 5.68 -10.91 -6.68
CA LEU A 11 6.53 -10.93 -5.49
C LEU A 11 5.71 -11.15 -4.22
N GLU A 12 4.53 -10.55 -4.11
CA GLU A 12 3.58 -10.79 -3.02
C GLU A 12 3.18 -12.26 -2.97
N ALA A 13 2.84 -12.87 -4.11
CA ALA A 13 2.52 -14.29 -4.19
C ALA A 13 3.68 -15.19 -3.71
N LEU A 14 4.93 -14.84 -4.06
CA LEU A 14 6.13 -15.56 -3.60
C LEU A 14 6.37 -15.37 -2.09
N LEU A 15 6.10 -14.18 -1.55
CA LEU A 15 6.28 -13.87 -0.12
C LEU A 15 5.22 -14.55 0.77
N GLU A 16 3.98 -14.58 0.32
CA GLU A 16 2.85 -15.11 1.09
C GLU A 16 2.78 -16.64 1.06
N SER A 17 3.46 -17.27 0.08
CA SER A 17 3.44 -18.72 -0.06
C SER A 17 4.22 -19.41 1.06
N SER A 18 3.63 -20.45 1.63
CA SER A 18 4.33 -21.39 2.52
C SER A 18 5.26 -22.37 1.78
N LYS A 19 5.18 -22.42 0.46
CA LYS A 19 6.03 -23.27 -0.36
C LYS A 19 7.37 -22.61 -0.62
N GLU A 20 8.45 -23.40 -0.58
CA GLU A 20 9.79 -22.91 -0.89
C GLU A 20 9.94 -22.45 -2.35
N PHE A 21 9.27 -23.14 -3.28
CA PHE A 21 9.23 -22.81 -4.70
C PHE A 21 7.79 -22.78 -5.19
N LEU A 22 7.50 -21.83 -6.09
CA LEU A 22 6.26 -21.78 -6.85
C LEU A 22 6.57 -21.92 -8.35
N ASN A 23 5.85 -22.81 -9.02
CA ASN A 23 5.95 -22.91 -10.47
C ASN A 23 5.15 -21.79 -11.16
N SER A 24 5.33 -21.65 -12.48
CA SER A 24 4.68 -20.58 -13.24
C SER A 24 3.16 -20.69 -13.30
N GLN A 25 2.60 -21.88 -13.19
CA GLN A 25 1.16 -22.09 -13.13
C GLN A 25 0.60 -21.63 -11.79
N GLU A 26 1.20 -22.09 -10.68
CA GLU A 26 0.82 -21.69 -9.31
C GLU A 26 0.88 -20.17 -9.13
N LEU A 27 1.97 -19.54 -9.60
CA LEU A 27 2.11 -18.09 -9.59
C LEU A 27 1.04 -17.38 -10.41
N GLY A 28 0.68 -17.94 -11.57
CA GLY A 28 -0.37 -17.42 -12.42
C GLY A 28 -1.75 -17.46 -11.75
N GLU A 29 -2.05 -18.56 -11.07
CA GLU A 29 -3.29 -18.73 -10.30
C GLU A 29 -3.37 -17.73 -9.14
N LEU A 30 -2.28 -17.56 -8.37
CA LEU A 30 -2.21 -16.62 -7.25
C LEU A 30 -2.27 -15.16 -7.68
N ALA A 31 -1.58 -14.80 -8.76
CA ALA A 31 -1.53 -13.44 -9.28
C ALA A 31 -2.66 -13.08 -10.26
N GLY A 32 -3.53 -14.04 -10.60
CA GLY A 32 -4.63 -13.82 -11.54
C GLY A 32 -4.20 -13.55 -12.99
N ILE A 33 -3.05 -14.09 -13.43
CA ILE A 33 -2.50 -13.92 -14.77
C ILE A 33 -2.13 -15.25 -15.41
N SER A 34 -1.98 -15.27 -16.75
CA SER A 34 -1.64 -16.48 -17.46
C SER A 34 -0.21 -16.96 -17.16
N GLN A 35 0.00 -18.28 -17.18
CA GLN A 35 1.32 -18.88 -17.02
C GLN A 35 2.37 -18.28 -17.98
N ARG A 36 1.99 -18.02 -19.24
CA ARG A 36 2.87 -17.39 -20.23
C ARG A 36 3.28 -15.98 -19.81
N THR A 37 2.36 -15.23 -19.23
CA THR A 37 2.62 -13.88 -18.70
C THR A 37 3.56 -13.96 -17.51
N VAL A 38 3.38 -14.92 -16.60
CA VAL A 38 4.27 -15.16 -15.46
C VAL A 38 5.70 -15.40 -15.94
N ILE A 39 5.90 -16.32 -16.88
CA ILE A 39 7.24 -16.64 -17.39
C ILE A 39 7.94 -15.40 -17.96
N ARG A 40 7.22 -14.61 -18.73
CA ARG A 40 7.76 -13.35 -19.29
C ARG A 40 8.12 -12.35 -18.19
N TYR A 41 7.22 -12.10 -17.25
CA TYR A 41 7.45 -11.14 -16.17
C TYR A 41 8.55 -11.60 -15.21
N MET A 42 8.61 -12.88 -14.90
CA MET A 42 9.69 -13.43 -14.06
C MET A 42 11.07 -13.31 -14.72
N LYS A 43 11.15 -13.44 -16.05
CA LYS A 43 12.38 -13.17 -16.79
C LYS A 43 12.79 -11.71 -16.69
N GLU A 44 11.88 -10.79 -16.99
CA GLU A 44 12.11 -9.34 -16.92
C GLU A 44 12.49 -8.90 -15.48
N LEU A 45 11.80 -9.46 -14.50
CA LEU A 45 12.01 -9.17 -13.07
C LEU A 45 13.37 -9.67 -12.58
N LYS A 46 13.79 -10.86 -13.02
CA LYS A 46 15.09 -11.44 -12.69
C LYS A 46 16.25 -10.57 -13.18
N GLU A 47 16.13 -9.96 -14.36
CA GLU A 47 17.15 -9.06 -14.93
C GLU A 47 17.33 -7.79 -14.08
N GLN A 48 16.30 -7.38 -13.34
CA GLN A 48 16.28 -6.14 -12.55
C GLN A 48 16.38 -6.39 -11.04
N SER A 49 16.34 -7.64 -10.60
CA SER A 49 16.12 -8.02 -9.21
C SER A 49 17.15 -7.43 -8.23
N LEU A 50 18.42 -7.48 -8.57
CA LEU A 50 19.51 -6.96 -7.72
C LEU A 50 19.36 -5.44 -7.47
N LYS A 51 18.85 -4.70 -8.45
CA LYS A 51 18.59 -3.27 -8.32
C LYS A 51 17.55 -2.95 -7.25
N TYR A 52 16.62 -3.89 -7.01
CA TYR A 52 15.56 -3.79 -6.03
C TYR A 52 15.85 -4.55 -4.73
N GLY A 53 17.09 -5.03 -4.54
CA GLY A 53 17.53 -5.66 -3.31
C GLY A 53 17.09 -7.11 -3.11
N PHE A 54 16.79 -7.83 -4.18
CA PHE A 54 16.42 -9.25 -4.10
C PHE A 54 17.01 -10.08 -5.24
N PHE A 55 16.90 -11.39 -5.12
CA PHE A 55 17.29 -12.36 -6.13
C PHE A 55 16.17 -13.37 -6.35
N ILE A 56 16.02 -13.83 -7.60
CA ILE A 56 15.07 -14.87 -7.97
C ILE A 56 15.83 -16.11 -8.39
N HIS A 57 15.74 -17.14 -7.57
CA HIS A 57 16.21 -18.48 -7.90
C HIS A 57 15.22 -19.14 -8.85
N THR A 58 15.74 -19.74 -9.91
CA THR A 58 14.96 -20.52 -10.86
C THR A 58 15.51 -21.93 -10.92
N VAL A 59 14.69 -22.90 -10.53
CA VAL A 59 15.07 -24.33 -10.55
C VAL A 59 14.15 -25.07 -11.50
N LYS A 60 14.75 -25.74 -12.48
CA LYS A 60 14.00 -26.55 -13.47
C LYS A 60 13.16 -27.62 -12.77
N GLY A 61 11.86 -27.66 -13.08
CA GLY A 61 10.90 -28.59 -12.48
C GLY A 61 10.38 -28.18 -11.10
N ARG A 62 10.97 -27.18 -10.43
CA ARG A 62 10.49 -26.68 -9.13
C ARG A 62 9.86 -25.29 -9.22
N GLY A 63 10.40 -24.42 -10.07
CA GLY A 63 9.88 -23.06 -10.25
C GLY A 63 10.80 -21.97 -9.70
N TYR A 64 10.20 -20.97 -9.05
CA TYR A 64 10.84 -19.75 -8.59
C TYR A 64 10.83 -19.65 -7.07
N ARG A 65 11.90 -19.10 -6.52
CA ARG A 65 12.02 -18.73 -5.10
C ARG A 65 12.61 -17.33 -5.00
N LEU A 66 12.04 -16.55 -4.12
CA LEU A 66 12.52 -15.21 -3.81
C LEU A 66 13.53 -15.26 -2.65
N GLU A 67 14.63 -14.55 -2.79
CA GLU A 67 15.60 -14.29 -1.73
C GLU A 67 15.79 -12.79 -1.59
N ILE A 68 15.52 -12.24 -0.41
CA ILE A 68 15.74 -10.83 -0.10
C ILE A 68 17.18 -10.65 0.34
N ILE A 69 17.93 -9.79 -0.36
CA ILE A 69 19.35 -9.53 -0.12
C ILE A 69 19.51 -8.23 0.67
N GLU A 70 18.75 -7.18 0.31
CA GLU A 70 18.77 -5.87 0.93
C GLU A 70 17.34 -5.45 1.29
N GLU A 71 16.94 -5.67 2.54
CA GLU A 71 15.57 -5.46 2.99
C GLU A 71 15.04 -4.04 2.76
N GLU A 72 15.87 -3.02 2.97
CA GLU A 72 15.46 -1.62 2.76
C GLU A 72 15.15 -1.34 1.29
N LYS A 73 16.04 -1.73 0.38
CA LYS A 73 15.81 -1.57 -1.06
C LYS A 73 14.58 -2.32 -1.54
N PHE A 74 14.39 -3.53 -1.02
CA PHE A 74 13.26 -4.37 -1.38
C PHE A 74 11.94 -3.75 -0.89
N ARG A 75 11.91 -3.27 0.35
CA ARG A 75 10.77 -2.57 0.92
C ARG A 75 10.41 -1.31 0.14
N ASP A 76 11.41 -0.51 -0.21
CA ASP A 76 11.23 0.70 -1.02
C ASP A 76 10.71 0.38 -2.43
N ALA A 77 11.18 -0.71 -3.02
CA ALA A 77 10.74 -1.17 -4.34
C ALA A 77 9.29 -1.65 -4.34
N LEU A 78 8.86 -2.33 -3.28
CA LEU A 78 7.48 -2.79 -3.07
C LEU A 78 6.56 -1.68 -2.58
N ALA A 79 7.11 -0.60 -2.00
CA ALA A 79 6.28 0.49 -1.49
C ALA A 79 5.32 0.94 -2.60
N VAL A 80 4.05 0.73 -2.36
CA VAL A 80 2.97 1.35 -3.15
C VAL A 80 3.24 2.84 -3.13
N GLU A 81 3.05 3.54 -4.25
CA GLU A 81 3.00 5.00 -4.20
C GLU A 81 2.01 5.39 -3.14
N GLU A 82 2.54 5.91 -2.03
CA GLU A 82 1.65 6.49 -1.05
C GLU A 82 0.94 7.62 -1.76
N ASP A 83 -0.36 7.43 -1.96
CA ASP A 83 -1.22 8.53 -2.39
C ASP A 83 -1.16 9.55 -1.25
N VAL A 84 -0.39 10.61 -1.47
CA VAL A 84 -0.09 11.63 -0.45
C VAL A 84 -1.38 12.20 0.10
N GLU A 85 -2.39 12.37 -0.75
CA GLU A 85 -3.70 12.89 -0.38
C GLU A 85 -4.47 11.91 0.50
N VAL A 86 -4.45 10.62 0.16
CA VAL A 86 -5.04 9.55 1.00
C VAL A 86 -4.38 9.53 2.37
N THR A 87 -3.07 9.65 2.43
CA THR A 87 -2.33 9.68 3.68
C THR A 87 -2.67 10.91 4.53
N LYS A 88 -2.78 12.10 3.91
CA LYS A 88 -3.21 13.32 4.61
C LYS A 88 -4.62 13.17 5.19
N VAL A 89 -5.57 12.64 4.43
CA VAL A 89 -6.94 12.38 4.91
C VAL A 89 -6.94 11.39 6.06
N LEU A 90 -6.17 10.30 5.97
CA LEU A 90 -6.06 9.32 7.06
C LEU A 90 -5.55 9.97 8.35
N PHE A 91 -4.46 10.73 8.28
CA PHE A 91 -3.95 11.45 9.45
C PHE A 91 -4.98 12.41 10.02
N LYS A 92 -5.68 13.17 9.18
CA LYS A 92 -6.73 14.08 9.62
C LYS A 92 -7.82 13.32 10.38
N LEU A 93 -8.30 12.20 9.85
CA LEU A 93 -9.30 11.35 10.49
C LEU A 93 -8.80 10.74 11.82
N PHE A 94 -7.55 10.35 11.92
CA PHE A 94 -6.99 9.82 13.17
C PHE A 94 -6.89 10.89 14.27
N PHE A 95 -6.53 12.13 13.92
CA PHE A 95 -6.29 13.17 14.90
C PHE A 95 -7.54 13.99 15.26
N GLU A 96 -8.40 14.28 14.29
CA GLU A 96 -9.63 15.03 14.54
C GLU A 96 -10.82 14.14 14.85
N ARG A 97 -10.67 12.83 14.73
CA ARG A 97 -11.70 11.80 14.93
C ARG A 97 -12.85 11.86 13.93
N THR A 98 -13.28 13.03 13.50
CA THR A 98 -14.35 13.22 12.50
C THR A 98 -14.00 14.35 11.55
N CYS A 99 -14.30 14.19 10.24
CA CYS A 99 -14.08 15.21 9.23
C CYS A 99 -15.23 15.23 8.23
N LYS A 100 -15.73 16.40 7.89
CA LYS A 100 -16.71 16.54 6.80
C LYS A 100 -16.03 16.54 5.45
N LEU A 101 -16.74 16.10 4.42
CA LEU A 101 -16.21 16.08 3.05
C LEU A 101 -15.78 17.47 2.58
N ASP A 102 -16.58 18.47 2.86
CA ASP A 102 -16.32 19.85 2.42
C ASP A 102 -15.09 20.44 3.12
N ASP A 103 -14.90 20.16 4.42
CA ASP A 103 -13.73 20.60 5.18
C ASP A 103 -12.45 19.96 4.64
N LEU A 104 -12.51 18.66 4.26
CA LEU A 104 -11.39 17.97 3.64
C LEU A 104 -11.08 18.48 2.23
N ALA A 105 -12.12 18.77 1.45
CA ALA A 105 -11.98 19.33 0.11
C ALA A 105 -11.32 20.72 0.14
N GLU A 106 -11.75 21.59 1.06
CA GLU A 106 -11.16 22.92 1.27
C GLU A 106 -9.69 22.81 1.73
N LEU A 107 -9.41 21.98 2.74
CA LEU A 107 -8.07 21.79 3.29
C LEU A 107 -7.05 21.32 2.24
N LEU A 108 -7.47 20.43 1.35
CA LEU A 108 -6.60 19.82 0.35
C LEU A 108 -6.70 20.47 -1.03
N HIS A 109 -7.48 21.56 -1.15
CA HIS A 109 -7.72 22.28 -2.41
C HIS A 109 -8.28 21.41 -3.54
N TYR A 110 -9.24 20.56 -3.21
CA TYR A 110 -9.96 19.70 -4.16
C TYR A 110 -11.40 20.15 -4.34
N SER A 111 -11.97 19.83 -5.50
CA SER A 111 -13.42 19.88 -5.68
C SER A 111 -14.08 18.79 -4.83
N ARG A 112 -15.38 18.97 -4.51
CA ARG A 112 -16.16 17.98 -3.79
C ARG A 112 -16.12 16.59 -4.46
N SER A 113 -16.23 16.54 -5.79
CA SER A 113 -16.14 15.29 -6.56
C SER A 113 -14.73 14.68 -6.55
N GLY A 114 -13.69 15.52 -6.62
CA GLY A 114 -12.30 15.09 -6.48
C GLY A 114 -12.02 14.49 -5.11
N MET A 115 -12.52 15.15 -4.05
CA MET A 115 -12.39 14.64 -2.67
C MET A 115 -13.15 13.32 -2.48
N SER A 116 -14.35 13.17 -3.07
CA SER A 116 -15.09 11.90 -3.00
C SER A 116 -14.27 10.73 -3.57
N ARG A 117 -13.54 10.92 -4.65
CA ARG A 117 -12.63 9.88 -5.20
C ARG A 117 -11.48 9.53 -4.26
N ILE A 118 -10.95 10.52 -3.54
CA ILE A 118 -9.91 10.29 -2.52
C ILE A 118 -10.49 9.50 -1.35
N ILE A 119 -11.69 9.84 -0.92
CA ILE A 119 -12.42 9.13 0.15
C ILE A 119 -12.66 7.64 -0.22
N GLU A 120 -13.02 7.33 -1.46
CA GLU A 120 -13.14 5.94 -1.93
C GLU A 120 -11.80 5.16 -1.82
N LYS A 121 -10.69 5.82 -2.10
CA LYS A 121 -9.36 5.22 -1.93
C LYS A 121 -9.01 5.02 -0.45
N VAL A 122 -9.38 5.97 0.41
CA VAL A 122 -9.22 5.87 1.87
C VAL A 122 -10.01 4.68 2.42
N GLU A 123 -11.27 4.52 1.99
CA GLU A 123 -12.12 3.40 2.37
C GLU A 123 -11.49 2.06 2.02
N LYS A 124 -11.07 1.87 0.77
CA LYS A 124 -10.39 0.64 0.32
C LYS A 124 -9.10 0.36 1.11
N LYS A 125 -8.36 1.40 1.47
CA LYS A 125 -7.12 1.26 2.23
C LYS A 125 -7.41 0.84 3.68
N LEU A 126 -8.44 1.39 4.30
CA LEU A 126 -8.89 1.01 5.65
C LEU A 126 -9.42 -0.43 5.68
N GLU A 127 -10.21 -0.84 4.69
CA GLU A 127 -10.74 -2.22 4.58
C GLU A 127 -9.62 -3.27 4.56
N ARG A 128 -8.52 -3.02 3.86
CA ARG A 128 -7.34 -3.90 3.82
C ARG A 128 -6.70 -4.09 5.20
N GLU A 129 -6.86 -3.13 6.08
CA GLU A 129 -6.34 -3.17 7.46
C GLU A 129 -7.40 -3.63 8.49
N GLY A 130 -8.54 -4.15 8.01
CA GLY A 130 -9.64 -4.61 8.87
C GLY A 130 -10.41 -3.48 9.55
N LEU A 131 -10.31 -2.26 9.02
CA LEU A 131 -10.99 -1.06 9.47
C LEU A 131 -12.08 -0.64 8.48
N ARG A 132 -12.95 0.28 8.89
CA ARG A 132 -14.02 0.81 8.05
C ARG A 132 -13.99 2.33 8.06
N LEU A 133 -14.33 2.94 6.93
CA LEU A 133 -14.67 4.34 6.88
C LEU A 133 -16.18 4.47 7.05
N LEU A 134 -16.60 5.15 8.09
CA LEU A 134 -18.02 5.39 8.40
C LEU A 134 -18.35 6.85 8.16
N ASN A 135 -19.57 7.12 7.74
CA ASN A 135 -20.08 8.47 7.57
C ASN A 135 -21.40 8.63 8.35
N LYS A 136 -21.46 9.64 9.19
CA LYS A 136 -22.66 9.94 9.96
C LYS A 136 -23.18 11.34 9.58
N PRO A 137 -24.47 11.49 9.28
CA PRO A 137 -25.05 12.78 8.95
C PRO A 137 -24.69 13.84 10.00
N TYR A 138 -24.35 15.04 9.54
CA TYR A 138 -23.92 16.20 10.33
C TYR A 138 -22.58 16.07 11.08
N VAL A 139 -22.06 14.85 11.26
CA VAL A 139 -20.78 14.58 11.93
C VAL A 139 -19.64 14.47 10.91
N GLY A 140 -19.88 13.74 9.81
CA GLY A 140 -18.90 13.46 8.78
C GLY A 140 -18.29 12.07 8.85
N PHE A 141 -17.14 11.91 8.22
CA PHE A 141 -16.41 10.66 8.15
C PHE A 141 -15.60 10.39 9.42
N PHE A 142 -15.52 9.13 9.81
CA PHE A 142 -14.69 8.67 10.92
C PHE A 142 -14.27 7.21 10.72
N ILE A 143 -13.17 6.81 11.37
CA ILE A 143 -12.64 5.45 11.28
C ILE A 143 -13.33 4.58 12.32
N GLY A 144 -14.01 3.54 11.86
CA GLY A 144 -14.63 2.50 12.69
C GLY A 144 -13.85 1.21 12.69
N GLY A 145 -13.88 0.51 13.82
CA GLY A 145 -13.21 -0.77 14.01
C GLY A 145 -12.77 -0.98 15.45
N SER A 146 -12.07 -2.08 15.70
CA SER A 146 -11.45 -2.33 16.98
C SER A 146 -10.37 -1.31 17.29
N GLU A 147 -10.32 -0.79 18.50
CA GLU A 147 -9.30 0.17 18.94
C GLU A 147 -7.88 -0.36 18.74
N VAL A 148 -7.67 -1.66 18.91
CA VAL A 148 -6.38 -2.31 18.68
C VAL A 148 -5.95 -2.20 17.23
N TYR A 149 -6.86 -2.46 16.26
CA TYR A 149 -6.56 -2.32 14.83
C TYR A 149 -6.32 -0.85 14.45
N ILE A 150 -7.08 0.07 15.00
CA ILE A 150 -6.92 1.52 14.77
C ILE A 150 -5.53 1.97 15.24
N ARG A 151 -5.13 1.62 16.46
CA ARG A 151 -3.81 1.96 17.03
C ARG A 151 -2.67 1.33 16.23
N ASN A 152 -2.79 0.06 15.86
CA ASN A 152 -1.78 -0.65 15.08
C ASN A 152 -1.59 -0.02 13.70
N TYR A 153 -2.68 0.37 13.04
CA TYR A 153 -2.60 1.02 11.74
C TYR A 153 -2.00 2.42 11.82
N LEU A 154 -2.40 3.22 12.81
CA LEU A 154 -1.78 4.52 13.07
C LEU A 154 -0.28 4.38 13.32
N TYR A 155 0.13 3.40 14.12
CA TYR A 155 1.55 3.13 14.36
C TYR A 155 2.30 2.77 13.08
N LYS A 156 1.73 1.93 12.21
CA LYS A 156 2.31 1.61 10.89
C LYS A 156 2.48 2.85 10.02
N LEU A 157 1.47 3.74 9.99
CA LEU A 157 1.53 4.99 9.23
C LEU A 157 2.63 5.92 9.75
N LEU A 158 2.72 6.09 11.06
CA LEU A 158 3.73 6.95 11.69
C LEU A 158 5.15 6.41 11.51
N LYS A 159 5.34 5.09 11.59
CA LYS A 159 6.65 4.45 11.41
C LYS A 159 7.22 4.63 9.99
N LYS A 160 6.35 4.76 8.98
CA LYS A 160 6.76 4.96 7.58
C LYS A 160 7.18 6.39 7.28
N LYS A 161 6.86 7.35 8.13
CA LYS A 161 7.13 8.77 7.92
C LYS A 161 8.29 9.22 8.78
N SER A 162 9.19 10.02 8.21
CA SER A 162 10.17 10.76 9.00
C SER A 162 9.46 11.80 9.88
N LEU A 163 10.08 12.19 10.99
CA LEU A 163 9.56 13.24 11.87
C LEU A 163 9.28 14.54 11.09
N GLU A 164 10.16 14.90 10.15
CA GLU A 164 10.00 16.09 9.29
C GLU A 164 8.79 16.02 8.36
N GLU A 165 8.49 14.85 7.80
CA GLU A 165 7.32 14.66 6.94
C GLU A 165 6.03 14.70 7.77
N THR A 166 6.06 14.15 8.98
CA THR A 166 4.95 14.20 9.92
C THR A 166 4.66 15.65 10.33
N GLU A 167 5.68 16.44 10.65
CA GLU A 167 5.52 17.87 10.96
C GLU A 167 4.94 18.68 9.80
N LYS A 168 5.33 18.39 8.56
CA LYS A 168 4.78 19.07 7.37
C LYS A 168 3.28 18.78 7.17
N ILE A 169 2.83 17.58 7.52
CA ILE A 169 1.42 17.21 7.44
C ILE A 169 0.60 17.95 8.51
N PHE A 170 1.20 18.22 9.67
CA PHE A 170 0.53 18.86 10.82
C PHE A 170 0.70 20.38 10.90
N ARG A 171 1.57 20.98 10.10
CA ARG A 171 1.62 22.44 9.99
C ARG A 171 0.39 22.95 9.25
N VAL A 172 -0.70 23.04 9.96
CA VAL A 172 -1.78 23.95 9.64
C VAL A 172 -1.22 25.36 9.86
N PRO A 173 -1.34 26.29 8.90
CA PRO A 173 -1.01 27.68 9.16
C PRO A 173 -1.84 28.12 10.37
N ARG A 174 -1.19 28.47 11.44
CA ARG A 174 -1.84 29.22 12.52
C ARG A 174 -2.10 30.61 11.98
N GLU A 175 -3.36 30.93 11.71
CA GLU A 175 -3.77 32.33 11.60
C GLU A 175 -3.55 33.05 12.90
#